data_7d7603cd2ce105f811ba93512a86ad68
#
_entry.id   7d7603cd2ce105f811ba93512a86ad68
#
_cell.length_a   1.000
_cell.length_b   1.000
_cell.length_c   1.000
_cell.angle_alpha   90.00
_cell.angle_beta   90.00
_cell.angle_gamma   90.00
#
_symmetry.space_group_name_H-M   'P 1'
#
loop_
_entity.id
_entity.type
_entity.pdbx_description
1 polymer ?
#
loop_
_entity_poly.entity_id
_entity_poly.type
_entity_poly.pdbx_seq_one_letter_code
_entity_poly.pdbx_strand_id
1 'polypeptide(L)'
;MVLIMQASPDNVFKALADPTRRAIFERLARHGEHTVHALTERAGVSQPMVSKHLVALKRARLVRFRRHGRETHYQARPESLAPLIDWLSYYTQFWKERFDQLEDLLKRMEP
;
A
#
# COMPACT_ATOMS: atom_id res chain seq x y z
N MET A 1 -26.76 8.53 3.73
CA MET A 1 -25.38 8.54 3.54
C MET A 1 -24.75 7.25 3.67
N VAL A 2 -24.18 6.87 2.62
CA VAL A 2 -23.70 5.58 2.53
C VAL A 2 -22.27 5.40 2.64
N LEU A 3 -21.62 6.44 2.85
CA LEU A 3 -20.22 6.45 2.86
C LEU A 3 -19.55 5.61 3.85
N ILE A 4 -20.29 5.28 4.85
CA ILE A 4 -19.75 4.62 5.97
C ILE A 4 -19.21 3.27 5.69
N MET A 5 -19.72 2.64 4.67
CA MET A 5 -19.34 1.28 4.36
C MET A 5 -18.04 1.19 3.57
N GLN A 6 -17.53 2.31 3.14
CA GLN A 6 -16.30 2.32 2.38
C GLN A 6 -15.11 2.45 3.32
N ALA A 7 -14.00 1.84 2.96
CA ALA A 7 -12.78 1.97 3.72
C ALA A 7 -12.35 3.43 3.71
N SER A 8 -11.98 3.93 4.87
CA SER A 8 -11.50 5.29 5.01
C SER A 8 -10.06 5.38 4.53
N PRO A 9 -9.70 6.44 3.80
CA PRO A 9 -8.29 6.67 3.47
C PRO A 9 -7.43 6.77 4.73
N ASP A 10 -7.99 7.25 5.83
CA ASP A 10 -7.25 7.36 7.09
C ASP A 10 -6.72 6.02 7.58
N ASN A 11 -7.50 4.97 7.45
CA ASN A 11 -7.06 3.64 7.86
C ASN A 11 -5.89 3.14 7.02
N VAL A 12 -5.94 3.42 5.73
CA VAL A 12 -4.86 3.07 4.82
C VAL A 12 -3.60 3.88 5.15
N PHE A 13 -3.74 5.17 5.35
CA PHE A 13 -2.61 6.03 5.72
C PHE A 13 -1.96 5.58 7.03
N LYS A 14 -2.76 5.30 8.04
CA LYS A 14 -2.23 4.85 9.33
C LYS A 14 -1.49 3.53 9.20
N ALA A 15 -2.06 2.60 8.47
CA ALA A 15 -1.42 1.30 8.29
C ALA A 15 -0.09 1.41 7.56
N LEU A 16 -0.01 2.26 6.54
CA LEU A 16 1.18 2.39 5.72
C LEU A 16 2.17 3.45 6.24
N ALA A 17 1.83 4.14 7.33
CA ALA A 17 2.73 5.13 7.92
C ALA A 17 3.98 4.50 8.53
N ASP A 18 3.87 3.29 9.06
CA ASP A 18 5.01 2.57 9.61
C ASP A 18 5.87 2.03 8.47
N PRO A 19 7.16 2.38 8.41
CA PRO A 19 8.01 1.96 7.28
C PRO A 19 8.16 0.45 7.15
N THR A 20 8.27 -0.27 8.26
CA THR A 20 8.40 -1.72 8.22
C THR A 20 7.12 -2.36 7.71
N ARG A 21 5.98 -1.89 8.20
CA ARG A 21 4.68 -2.37 7.77
C ARG A 21 4.46 -2.10 6.29
N ARG A 22 4.82 -0.92 5.84
CA ARG A 22 4.71 -0.55 4.43
C ARG A 22 5.61 -1.44 3.56
N ALA A 23 6.81 -1.74 4.03
CA ALA A 23 7.73 -2.62 3.31
C ALA A 23 7.17 -4.04 3.18
N ILE A 24 6.51 -4.54 4.22
CA ILE A 24 5.86 -5.85 4.18
C ILE A 24 4.75 -5.85 3.13
N PHE A 25 3.91 -4.83 3.13
CA PHE A 25 2.85 -4.71 2.14
C PHE A 25 3.43 -4.65 0.72
N GLU A 26 4.45 -3.83 0.51
CA GLU A 26 5.09 -3.70 -0.80
C GLU A 26 5.68 -5.02 -1.29
N ARG A 27 6.26 -5.78 -0.39
CA ARG A 27 6.82 -7.06 -0.77
C ARG A 27 5.73 -8.03 -1.23
N LEU A 28 4.62 -8.07 -0.52
CA LEU A 28 3.48 -8.90 -0.92
C LEU A 28 2.91 -8.44 -2.27
N ALA A 29 2.83 -7.14 -2.47
CA ALA A 29 2.28 -6.59 -3.70
C ALA A 29 3.17 -6.85 -4.91
N ARG A 30 4.47 -6.78 -4.73
CA ARG A 30 5.43 -6.92 -5.84
C ARG A 30 5.85 -8.35 -6.11
N HIS A 31 5.93 -9.17 -5.08
CA HIS A 31 6.50 -10.51 -5.19
C HIS A 31 5.51 -11.63 -4.89
N GLY A 32 4.24 -11.27 -4.66
CA GLY A 32 3.19 -12.27 -4.50
C GLY A 32 3.08 -12.81 -3.08
N GLU A 33 2.38 -13.92 -2.97
CA GLU A 33 2.05 -14.54 -1.70
C GLU A 33 3.29 -15.00 -0.93
N HIS A 34 3.28 -14.74 0.38
CA HIS A 34 4.37 -15.15 1.27
C HIS A 34 3.81 -15.66 2.58
N THR A 35 4.55 -16.61 3.18
CA THR A 35 4.29 -17.02 4.56
C THR A 35 4.91 -16.00 5.52
N VAL A 36 4.49 -16.07 6.79
CA VAL A 36 5.09 -15.24 7.84
C VAL A 36 6.60 -15.49 7.92
N HIS A 37 6.99 -16.76 7.83
CA HIS A 37 8.41 -17.13 7.88
C HIS A 37 9.20 -16.47 6.75
N ALA A 38 8.69 -16.56 5.53
CA ALA A 38 9.36 -15.97 4.37
C ALA A 38 9.48 -14.44 4.50
N LEU A 39 8.43 -13.81 5.00
CA LEU A 39 8.48 -12.37 5.23
C LEU A 39 9.50 -11.99 6.30
N THR A 40 9.59 -12.80 7.35
CA THR A 40 10.51 -12.53 8.46
C THR A 40 11.95 -12.56 8.01
N GLU A 41 12.30 -13.44 7.10
CA GLU A 41 13.67 -13.57 6.62
C GLU A 41 14.24 -12.26 6.07
N ARG A 42 13.39 -11.40 5.53
CA ARG A 42 13.82 -10.16 4.90
C ARG A 42 13.35 -8.90 5.58
N ALA A 43 12.62 -9.06 6.67
CA ALA A 43 11.99 -7.90 7.32
C ALA A 43 12.93 -7.10 8.21
N GLY A 44 14.03 -7.71 8.65
CA GLY A 44 14.94 -7.05 9.57
C GLY A 44 14.39 -6.91 10.98
N VAL A 45 13.28 -7.56 11.28
CA VAL A 45 12.66 -7.55 12.62
C VAL A 45 12.23 -8.98 12.95
N SER A 46 11.85 -9.20 14.20
CA SER A 46 11.47 -10.53 14.67
C SER A 46 10.16 -11.01 14.07
N GLN A 47 9.96 -12.33 14.09
CA GLN A 47 8.72 -12.91 13.62
C GLN A 47 7.49 -12.40 14.37
N PRO A 48 7.51 -12.27 15.73
CA PRO A 48 6.38 -11.67 16.43
C PRO A 48 6.07 -10.25 15.95
N MET A 49 7.09 -9.49 15.59
CA MET A 49 6.89 -8.14 15.07
C MET A 49 6.25 -8.17 13.68
N VAL A 50 6.71 -9.07 12.80
CA VAL A 50 6.09 -9.26 11.49
C VAL A 50 4.63 -9.64 11.66
N SER A 51 4.32 -10.55 12.58
CA SER A 51 2.95 -10.95 12.86
C SER A 51 2.08 -9.78 13.31
N LYS A 52 2.61 -8.90 14.15
CA LYS A 52 1.87 -7.70 14.57
C LYS A 52 1.58 -6.79 13.40
N HIS A 53 2.55 -6.61 12.52
CA HIS A 53 2.35 -5.78 11.33
C HIS A 53 1.30 -6.37 10.40
N LEU A 54 1.30 -7.69 10.25
CA LEU A 54 0.30 -8.37 9.43
C LEU A 54 -1.11 -8.23 10.01
N VAL A 55 -1.23 -8.28 11.34
CA VAL A 55 -2.52 -8.04 11.99
C VAL A 55 -3.03 -6.62 11.66
N ALA A 56 -2.15 -5.63 11.75
CA ALA A 56 -2.52 -4.26 11.45
C ALA A 56 -2.93 -4.09 9.97
N LEU A 57 -2.17 -4.71 9.07
CA LEU A 57 -2.49 -4.68 7.64
C LEU A 57 -3.83 -5.37 7.36
N LYS A 58 -4.09 -6.47 8.03
CA LYS A 58 -5.34 -7.20 7.88
C LYS A 58 -6.53 -6.37 8.36
N ARG A 59 -6.38 -5.68 9.50
CA ARG A 59 -7.43 -4.81 10.02
C ARG A 59 -7.75 -3.67 9.08
N ALA A 60 -6.74 -3.17 8.37
CA ALA A 60 -6.92 -2.13 7.37
C ALA A 60 -7.36 -2.68 6.02
N ARG A 61 -7.54 -3.99 5.93
CA ARG A 61 -7.96 -4.70 4.71
C ARG A 61 -6.96 -4.56 3.55
N LEU A 62 -5.70 -4.36 3.89
CA LEU A 62 -4.63 -4.26 2.90
C LEU A 62 -4.07 -5.62 2.51
N VAL A 63 -4.28 -6.63 3.34
CA VAL A 63 -3.87 -8.00 3.06
C VAL A 63 -5.00 -8.97 3.37
N ARG A 64 -4.94 -10.11 2.74
CA ARG A 64 -5.78 -11.25 3.06
C ARG A 64 -4.88 -12.46 3.26
N PHE A 65 -5.41 -13.50 3.86
CA PHE A 65 -4.61 -14.69 4.12
C PHE A 65 -5.42 -15.95 3.86
N ARG A 66 -4.69 -17.05 3.68
CA ARG A 66 -5.28 -18.38 3.63
C ARG A 66 -4.38 -19.34 4.37
N ARG A 67 -4.99 -20.38 4.91
CA ARG A 67 -4.24 -21.46 5.57
C ARG A 67 -3.97 -22.56 4.55
N HIS A 68 -2.76 -23.08 4.58
CA HIS A 68 -2.40 -24.23 3.78
C HIS A 68 -1.51 -25.12 4.63
N GLY A 69 -2.08 -26.23 5.11
CA GLY A 69 -1.38 -27.07 6.06
C GLY A 69 -1.19 -26.33 7.38
N ARG A 70 0.05 -26.24 7.83
CA ARG A 70 0.41 -25.57 9.08
C ARG A 70 0.80 -24.12 8.87
N GLU A 71 0.84 -23.69 7.62
CA GLU A 71 1.30 -22.36 7.30
C GLU A 71 0.16 -21.44 6.95
N THR A 72 0.35 -20.15 7.25
CA THR A 72 -0.54 -19.10 6.82
C THR A 72 0.15 -18.29 5.73
N HIS A 73 -0.52 -18.15 4.61
CA HIS A 73 0.00 -17.42 3.45
C HIS A 73 -0.74 -16.10 3.32
N TYR A 74 0.00 -15.02 3.16
CA TYR A 74 -0.56 -13.69 3.04
C TYR A 74 -0.40 -13.15 1.64
N GLN A 75 -1.42 -12.42 1.19
CA GLN A 75 -1.42 -11.75 -0.12
C GLN A 75 -1.79 -10.30 0.08
N ALA A 76 -1.21 -9.43 -0.72
CA ALA A 76 -1.64 -8.04 -0.75
C ALA A 76 -3.01 -7.94 -1.42
N ARG A 77 -3.78 -6.93 -1.01
CA ARG A 77 -5.03 -6.55 -1.65
C ARG A 77 -4.87 -5.15 -2.24
N PRO A 78 -4.26 -5.03 -3.42
CA PRO A 78 -4.01 -3.70 -4.00
C PRO A 78 -5.27 -2.88 -4.19
N GLU A 79 -6.42 -3.53 -4.39
CA GLU A 79 -7.71 -2.85 -4.55
C GLU A 79 -8.11 -2.06 -3.32
N SER A 80 -7.54 -2.39 -2.16
CA SER A 80 -7.82 -1.64 -0.94
C SER A 80 -7.15 -0.28 -0.91
N LEU A 81 -6.28 0.00 -1.89
CA LEU A 81 -5.69 1.33 -2.05
C LEU A 81 -6.62 2.30 -2.77
N ALA A 82 -7.78 1.84 -3.25
CA ALA A 82 -8.69 2.69 -3.99
C ALA A 82 -9.07 3.99 -3.26
N PRO A 83 -9.37 3.98 -1.94
CA PRO A 83 -9.66 5.24 -1.25
C PRO A 83 -8.49 6.23 -1.27
N LEU A 84 -7.26 5.70 -1.24
CA LEU A 84 -6.06 6.51 -1.32
C LEU A 84 -5.90 7.11 -2.73
N ILE A 85 -6.14 6.30 -3.73
CA ILE A 85 -6.07 6.73 -5.12
C ILE A 85 -7.12 7.82 -5.39
N ASP A 86 -8.33 7.65 -4.88
CA ASP A 86 -9.38 8.65 -5.01
C ASP A 86 -8.96 9.97 -4.38
N TRP A 87 -8.38 9.90 -3.18
CA TRP A 87 -7.91 11.10 -2.50
C TRP A 87 -6.80 11.78 -3.32
N LEU A 88 -5.88 11.00 -3.85
CA LEU A 88 -4.78 11.52 -4.65
C LEU A 88 -5.26 12.12 -5.97
N SER A 89 -6.40 11.67 -6.49
CA SER A 89 -6.90 12.15 -7.78
C SER A 89 -7.15 13.65 -7.80
N TYR A 90 -7.47 14.25 -6.65
CA TYR A 90 -7.60 15.69 -6.53
C TYR A 90 -6.31 16.41 -6.92
N TYR A 91 -5.18 15.81 -6.60
CA TYR A 91 -3.88 16.43 -6.79
C TYR A 91 -3.23 16.03 -8.10
N THR A 92 -3.69 14.94 -8.69
CA THR A 92 -3.16 14.46 -9.97
C THR A 92 -3.35 15.49 -11.07
N GLN A 93 -4.54 16.07 -11.14
CA GLN A 93 -4.81 17.09 -12.15
C GLN A 93 -3.97 18.33 -11.93
N PHE A 94 -3.81 18.76 -10.67
CA PHE A 94 -2.95 19.88 -10.34
C PHE A 94 -1.52 19.65 -10.82
N TRP A 95 -0.96 18.47 -10.59
CA TRP A 95 0.39 18.14 -11.03
C TRP A 95 0.48 18.03 -12.55
N LYS A 96 -0.55 17.50 -13.18
CA LYS A 96 -0.58 17.40 -14.63
C LYS A 96 -0.47 18.78 -15.28
N GLU A 97 -1.24 19.73 -14.80
CA GLU A 97 -1.18 21.10 -15.30
C GLU A 97 0.21 21.70 -15.11
N ARG A 98 0.83 21.44 -13.95
CA ARG A 98 2.18 21.93 -13.67
C ARG A 98 3.22 21.31 -14.59
N PHE A 99 3.11 20.02 -14.87
CA PHE A 99 4.01 19.35 -15.79
C PHE A 99 3.80 19.85 -17.22
N ASP A 100 2.56 20.11 -17.62
CA ASP A 100 2.27 20.64 -18.93
C ASP A 100 2.88 22.04 -19.10
N GLN A 101 2.79 22.87 -18.07
CA GLN A 101 3.40 24.20 -18.08
C GLN A 101 4.91 24.13 -18.21
N LEU A 102 5.53 23.19 -17.50
CA LEU A 102 6.96 22.98 -17.57
C LEU A 102 7.38 22.54 -18.97
N GLU A 103 6.64 21.61 -19.55
CA GLU A 103 6.90 21.13 -20.89
C GLU A 103 6.84 22.26 -21.90
N ASP A 104 5.79 23.09 -21.81
CA ASP A 104 5.66 24.25 -22.69
C ASP A 104 6.83 25.23 -22.54
N LEU A 105 7.25 25.47 -21.31
CA LEU A 105 8.38 26.34 -21.05
C LEU A 105 9.65 25.78 -21.69
N LEU A 106 9.89 24.49 -21.54
CA LEU A 106 11.06 23.84 -22.13
C LEU A 106 11.04 23.91 -23.65
N LYS A 107 9.88 23.78 -24.26
CA LYS A 107 9.75 23.91 -25.72
C LYS A 107 10.08 25.31 -26.18
N ARG A 108 9.69 26.33 -25.41
CA ARG A 108 10.00 27.72 -25.75
C ARG A 108 11.48 28.03 -25.67
N MET A 109 12.20 27.27 -24.84
CA MET A 109 13.62 27.46 -24.66
C MET A 109 14.47 26.75 -25.68
N GLU A 110 13.87 25.90 -26.50
CA GLU A 110 14.60 25.22 -27.56
C GLU A 110 14.95 26.20 -28.69
N PRO A 111 16.18 26.13 -29.22
CA PRO A 111 16.60 27.00 -30.28
C PRO A 111 15.89 26.67 -31.60
#